data_10e51236e72292d02ca86c183feb70a1
#
_entry.id   10e51236e72292d02ca86c183feb70a1
#
_cell.length_a   1.000
_cell.length_b   1.000
_cell.length_c   1.000
_cell.angle_alpha   90.00
_cell.angle_beta   90.00
_cell.angle_gamma   90.00
#
_symmetry.space_group_name_H-M   'P 1'
#
loop_
_entity.id
_entity.type
_entity.pdbx_description
1 polymer ?
#
loop_
_entity_poly.entity_id
_entity_poly.type
_entity_poly.pdbx_seq_one_letter_code
_entity_poly.pdbx_strand_id
1 'polypeptide(L)'
;MTIDIQVVDNPAQVCADMLTAAAATGEDLVLTGGSNPKHSYELAASGSPEQWAGAKLWFTDDRCVEPNDPLSNYGMIKATLLDPLVAAGVQVDYCRRILGERGYEQGALEYERELEHVGGGPGAIRFGLVLLGIGPDTHICSMFPGQESLNERSRMVVGVPVAGMEPFVPRVTLTFAALSRASRVLLMATGAEKADAISAAFAEDAPSTNDVPASLLKEHVEEITVLLDEAAASRL
;
A
#
# COMPACT_ATOMS: atom_id res chain seq x y z
N MET A 1 -5.67 -1.95 19.45
CA MET A 1 -4.59 -1.79 18.46
C MET A 1 -3.40 -2.60 18.89
N THR A 2 -2.81 -3.36 17.97
CA THR A 2 -1.57 -4.14 18.18
C THR A 2 -0.55 -3.73 17.13
N ILE A 3 0.66 -3.41 17.55
CA ILE A 3 1.79 -3.16 16.65
C ILE A 3 2.82 -4.26 16.91
N ASP A 4 3.15 -5.00 15.87
CA ASP A 4 4.18 -6.04 15.89
C ASP A 4 5.35 -5.60 15.01
N ILE A 5 6.48 -5.26 15.63
CA ILE A 5 7.70 -4.86 14.92
C ILE A 5 8.58 -6.08 14.74
N GLN A 6 8.78 -6.48 13.50
CA GLN A 6 9.61 -7.63 13.13
C GLN A 6 10.86 -7.17 12.39
N VAL A 7 12.02 -7.42 12.99
CA VAL A 7 13.32 -7.20 12.36
C VAL A 7 13.85 -8.54 11.86
N VAL A 8 14.03 -8.67 10.54
CA VAL A 8 14.38 -9.94 9.91
C VAL A 8 15.47 -9.75 8.84
N ASP A 9 16.21 -10.83 8.54
CA ASP A 9 17.28 -10.80 7.55
C ASP A 9 16.76 -10.57 6.11
N ASN A 10 15.57 -11.06 5.79
CA ASN A 10 14.98 -10.96 4.46
C ASN A 10 13.51 -10.51 4.51
N PRO A 11 13.25 -9.20 4.71
CA PRO A 11 11.88 -8.67 4.71
C PRO A 11 11.11 -8.93 3.41
N ALA A 12 11.80 -8.96 2.27
CA ALA A 12 11.14 -9.21 0.99
C ALA A 12 10.54 -10.61 0.89
N GLN A 13 11.23 -11.63 1.41
CA GLN A 13 10.70 -12.99 1.43
C GLN A 13 9.53 -13.13 2.40
N VAL A 14 9.65 -12.59 3.62
CA VAL A 14 8.55 -12.62 4.60
C VAL A 14 7.31 -11.90 4.06
N CYS A 15 7.49 -10.74 3.44
CA CYS A 15 6.40 -10.02 2.79
C CYS A 15 5.76 -10.85 1.66
N ALA A 16 6.56 -11.49 0.80
CA ALA A 16 6.08 -12.35 -0.28
C ALA A 16 5.24 -13.51 0.27
N ASP A 17 5.70 -14.16 1.34
CA ASP A 17 4.99 -15.27 1.98
C ASP A 17 3.65 -14.82 2.59
N MET A 18 3.62 -13.66 3.26
CA MET A 18 2.41 -13.07 3.82
C MET A 18 1.39 -12.69 2.74
N LEU A 19 1.85 -12.08 1.66
CA LEU A 19 0.99 -11.73 0.51
C LEU A 19 0.41 -12.98 -0.15
N THR A 20 1.25 -14.00 -0.38
CA THR A 20 0.83 -15.26 -1.00
C THR A 20 -0.18 -16.01 -0.13
N ALA A 21 0.05 -16.06 1.19
CA ALA A 21 -0.90 -16.65 2.13
C ALA A 21 -2.26 -15.93 2.11
N ALA A 22 -2.26 -14.60 2.07
CA ALA A 22 -3.49 -13.81 1.99
C ALA A 22 -4.18 -13.97 0.61
N ALA A 23 -3.42 -14.06 -0.48
CA ALA A 23 -3.98 -14.34 -1.81
C ALA A 23 -4.70 -15.69 -1.86
N ALA A 24 -4.13 -16.72 -1.23
CA ALA A 24 -4.70 -18.07 -1.17
C ALA A 24 -6.05 -18.14 -0.44
N THR A 25 -6.34 -17.20 0.47
CA THR A 25 -7.64 -17.14 1.18
C THR A 25 -8.73 -16.46 0.35
N GLY A 26 -8.40 -15.80 -0.76
CA GLY A 26 -9.33 -15.00 -1.57
C GLY A 26 -9.73 -13.67 -0.91
N GLU A 27 -8.95 -13.21 0.08
CA GLU A 27 -9.13 -11.89 0.69
C GLU A 27 -8.87 -10.75 -0.32
N ASP A 28 -9.46 -9.59 -0.05
CA ASP A 28 -9.15 -8.36 -0.80
C ASP A 28 -7.79 -7.83 -0.34
N LEU A 29 -6.80 -7.82 -1.25
CA LEU A 29 -5.44 -7.37 -1.00
C LEU A 29 -5.23 -5.98 -1.59
N VAL A 30 -4.64 -5.08 -0.82
CA VAL A 30 -4.25 -3.77 -1.31
C VAL A 30 -2.74 -3.71 -1.45
N LEU A 31 -2.26 -3.46 -2.66
CA LEU A 31 -0.86 -3.44 -3.01
C LEU A 31 -0.33 -2.01 -3.11
N THR A 32 0.93 -1.81 -2.76
CA THR A 32 1.60 -0.51 -2.83
C THR A 32 2.71 -0.49 -3.88
N GLY A 33 3.01 0.69 -4.40
CA GLY A 33 4.17 0.92 -5.25
C GLY A 33 5.48 1.08 -4.47
N GLY A 34 6.52 1.46 -5.18
CA GLY A 34 7.83 1.75 -4.60
C GLY A 34 8.86 0.63 -4.79
N SER A 35 10.11 0.95 -4.45
CA SER A 35 11.24 0.03 -4.65
C SER A 35 11.25 -1.14 -3.66
N ASN A 36 10.85 -0.91 -2.40
CA ASN A 36 10.89 -1.93 -1.36
C ASN A 36 9.98 -3.14 -1.67
N PRO A 37 8.69 -2.98 -2.03
CA PRO A 37 7.82 -4.12 -2.28
C PRO A 37 8.07 -4.82 -3.62
N LYS A 38 8.79 -4.17 -4.54
CA LYS A 38 9.06 -4.74 -5.87
C LYS A 38 9.64 -6.15 -5.82
N HIS A 39 10.68 -6.36 -5.00
CA HIS A 39 11.30 -7.67 -4.88
C HIS A 39 10.39 -8.70 -4.21
N SER A 40 9.54 -8.28 -3.28
CA SER A 40 8.53 -9.16 -2.68
C SER A 40 7.52 -9.67 -3.71
N TYR A 41 7.13 -8.83 -4.69
CA TYR A 41 6.24 -9.26 -5.77
C TYR A 41 6.90 -10.28 -6.70
N GLU A 42 8.18 -10.09 -7.04
CA GLU A 42 8.97 -11.03 -7.84
C GLU A 42 9.07 -12.40 -7.15
N LEU A 43 9.33 -12.42 -5.83
CA LEU A 43 9.39 -13.64 -5.02
C LEU A 43 8.01 -14.31 -4.91
N ALA A 44 6.95 -13.55 -4.66
CA ALA A 44 5.59 -14.05 -4.56
C ALA A 44 5.12 -14.71 -5.87
N ALA A 45 5.42 -14.09 -7.01
CA ALA A 45 5.05 -14.63 -8.31
C ALA A 45 5.82 -15.91 -8.68
N SER A 46 7.05 -16.07 -8.20
CA SER A 46 7.91 -17.22 -8.50
C SER A 46 7.77 -18.40 -7.52
N GLY A 47 7.26 -18.13 -6.31
CA GLY A 47 7.18 -19.12 -5.24
C GLY A 47 6.03 -20.12 -5.43
N SER A 48 4.79 -19.66 -5.28
CA SER A 48 3.57 -20.47 -5.37
C SER A 48 2.50 -19.74 -6.21
N PRO A 49 2.70 -19.63 -7.53
CA PRO A 49 1.82 -18.82 -8.38
C PRO A 49 0.36 -19.27 -8.35
N GLU A 50 0.09 -20.55 -8.20
CA GLU A 50 -1.27 -21.13 -8.15
C GLU A 50 -2.12 -20.58 -7.00
N GLN A 51 -1.50 -20.10 -5.91
CA GLN A 51 -2.20 -19.52 -4.76
C GLN A 51 -2.82 -18.16 -5.07
N TRP A 52 -2.43 -17.54 -6.19
CA TRP A 52 -2.93 -16.22 -6.60
C TRP A 52 -4.18 -16.28 -7.50
N ALA A 53 -4.63 -17.47 -7.90
CA ALA A 53 -5.77 -17.62 -8.82
C ALA A 53 -7.07 -16.98 -8.32
N GLY A 54 -7.30 -16.99 -7.00
CA GLY A 54 -8.49 -16.38 -6.38
C GLY A 54 -8.27 -14.98 -5.79
N ALA A 55 -7.08 -14.39 -6.01
CA ALA A 55 -6.73 -13.11 -5.42
C ALA A 55 -7.58 -11.95 -5.96
N LYS A 56 -7.95 -11.03 -5.07
CA LYS A 56 -8.63 -9.77 -5.39
C LYS A 56 -7.70 -8.63 -5.06
N LEU A 57 -7.28 -7.91 -6.10
CA LEU A 57 -6.20 -6.93 -6.00
C LEU A 57 -6.71 -5.50 -6.16
N TRP A 58 -6.28 -4.66 -5.22
CA TRP A 58 -6.49 -3.23 -5.13
C TRP A 58 -5.14 -2.52 -4.99
N PHE A 59 -5.14 -1.19 -5.07
CA PHE A 59 -3.93 -0.37 -5.01
C PHE A 59 -4.08 0.74 -3.96
N THR A 60 -3.01 1.00 -3.21
CA THR A 60 -2.98 2.08 -2.19
C THR A 60 -3.10 3.46 -2.82
N ASP A 61 -2.39 3.65 -3.91
CA ASP A 61 -2.30 4.90 -4.66
C ASP A 61 -1.72 4.63 -6.05
N ASP A 62 -1.93 5.53 -6.96
CA ASP A 62 -1.16 5.56 -8.21
C ASP A 62 -0.93 7.00 -8.67
N ARG A 63 0.01 7.15 -9.56
CA ARG A 63 0.36 8.39 -10.20
C ARG A 63 -0.61 8.65 -11.35
N CYS A 64 -0.96 9.93 -11.58
CA CYS A 64 -1.83 10.31 -12.68
C CYS A 64 -1.05 10.32 -14.00
N VAL A 65 -0.68 9.13 -14.44
CA VAL A 65 0.06 8.87 -15.67
C VAL A 65 -0.56 7.66 -16.38
N GLU A 66 -0.15 7.40 -17.62
CA GLU A 66 -0.57 6.19 -18.34
C GLU A 66 -0.11 4.91 -17.61
N PRO A 67 -0.86 3.79 -17.72
CA PRO A 67 -0.57 2.57 -16.95
C PRO A 67 0.76 1.88 -17.31
N ASN A 68 1.34 2.22 -18.46
CA ASN A 68 2.65 1.74 -18.91
C ASN A 68 3.78 2.76 -18.69
N ASP A 69 3.49 3.90 -18.07
CA ASP A 69 4.50 4.90 -17.71
C ASP A 69 5.43 4.33 -16.62
N PRO A 70 6.74 4.58 -16.67
CA PRO A 70 7.68 4.15 -15.63
C PRO A 70 7.34 4.63 -14.21
N LEU A 71 6.54 5.68 -14.09
CA LEU A 71 6.09 6.22 -12.82
C LEU A 71 4.84 5.51 -12.27
N SER A 72 4.14 4.67 -13.06
CA SER A 72 2.93 3.98 -12.61
C SER A 72 3.23 2.88 -11.60
N ASN A 73 2.57 2.91 -10.44
CA ASN A 73 2.60 1.83 -9.47
C ASN A 73 1.98 0.55 -10.05
N TYR A 74 0.86 0.69 -10.76
CA TYR A 74 0.25 -0.43 -11.47
C TYR A 74 1.21 -1.03 -12.50
N GLY A 75 1.89 -0.20 -13.30
CA GLY A 75 2.85 -0.68 -14.30
C GLY A 75 3.97 -1.51 -13.68
N MET A 76 4.51 -1.06 -12.55
CA MET A 76 5.54 -1.80 -11.79
C MET A 76 4.98 -3.13 -11.26
N ILE A 77 3.82 -3.13 -10.60
CA ILE A 77 3.20 -4.34 -10.04
C ILE A 77 2.81 -5.31 -11.17
N LYS A 78 2.31 -4.79 -12.29
CA LYS A 78 2.03 -5.61 -13.47
C LYS A 78 3.26 -6.36 -13.94
N ALA A 79 4.39 -5.68 -14.08
CA ALA A 79 5.63 -6.27 -14.57
C ALA A 79 6.27 -7.27 -13.59
N THR A 80 6.10 -7.07 -12.27
CA THR A 80 6.78 -7.88 -11.24
C THR A 80 5.91 -8.96 -10.61
N LEU A 81 4.59 -8.85 -10.69
CA LEU A 81 3.64 -9.81 -10.14
C LEU A 81 2.72 -10.39 -11.22
N LEU A 82 1.92 -9.54 -11.90
CA LEU A 82 0.82 -10.04 -12.74
C LEU A 82 1.32 -10.74 -14.01
N ASP A 83 2.26 -10.16 -14.73
CA ASP A 83 2.81 -10.78 -15.95
C ASP A 83 3.56 -12.09 -15.65
N PRO A 84 4.39 -12.21 -14.60
CA PRO A 84 4.96 -13.48 -14.17
C PRO A 84 3.91 -14.54 -13.79
N LEU A 85 2.83 -14.17 -13.08
CA LEU A 85 1.74 -15.09 -12.77
C LEU A 85 1.06 -15.60 -14.04
N VAL A 86 0.77 -14.72 -14.98
CA VAL A 86 0.22 -15.11 -16.31
C VAL A 86 1.17 -16.03 -17.04
N ALA A 87 2.48 -15.75 -17.03
CA ALA A 87 3.49 -16.62 -17.63
C ALA A 87 3.55 -18.02 -16.98
N ALA A 88 3.24 -18.11 -15.68
CA ALA A 88 3.10 -19.37 -14.95
C ALA A 88 1.73 -20.07 -15.16
N GLY A 89 0.85 -19.51 -16.01
CA GLY A 89 -0.48 -20.07 -16.30
C GLY A 89 -1.56 -19.70 -15.29
N VAL A 90 -1.29 -18.73 -14.41
CA VAL A 90 -2.25 -18.23 -13.41
C VAL A 90 -2.79 -16.88 -13.87
N GLN A 91 -4.10 -16.75 -13.93
CA GLN A 91 -4.77 -15.48 -14.22
C GLN A 91 -5.41 -14.98 -12.93
N VAL A 92 -5.10 -13.72 -12.59
CA VAL A 92 -5.78 -13.00 -11.53
C VAL A 92 -7.00 -12.31 -12.17
N ASP A 93 -8.17 -12.86 -11.96
CA ASP A 93 -9.41 -12.39 -12.60
C ASP A 93 -9.91 -11.06 -12.02
N TYR A 94 -9.48 -10.73 -10.81
CA TYR A 94 -9.95 -9.56 -10.10
C TYR A 94 -8.81 -8.62 -9.72
N CYS A 95 -8.51 -7.69 -10.60
CA CYS A 95 -7.50 -6.65 -10.38
C CYS A 95 -8.12 -5.28 -10.71
N ARG A 96 -8.32 -4.43 -9.70
CA ARG A 96 -8.95 -3.11 -9.81
C ARG A 96 -7.90 -2.02 -9.65
N ARG A 97 -7.32 -1.61 -10.78
CA ARG A 97 -6.34 -0.52 -10.79
C ARG A 97 -6.99 0.85 -10.68
N ILE A 98 -6.26 1.79 -10.16
CA ILE A 98 -6.59 3.21 -10.21
C ILE A 98 -6.41 3.71 -11.65
N LEU A 99 -7.39 4.44 -12.18
CA LEU A 99 -7.35 5.01 -13.54
C LEU A 99 -6.70 6.41 -13.51
N GLY A 100 -5.41 6.44 -13.16
CA GLY A 100 -4.64 7.69 -12.99
C GLY A 100 -4.58 8.54 -14.27
N GLU A 101 -4.60 7.91 -15.44
CA GLU A 101 -4.63 8.57 -16.74
C GLU A 101 -5.86 9.48 -16.95
N ARG A 102 -6.89 9.33 -16.12
CA ARG A 102 -8.09 10.20 -16.13
C ARG A 102 -7.93 11.44 -15.25
N GLY A 103 -6.78 11.62 -14.62
CA GLY A 103 -6.51 12.71 -13.70
C GLY A 103 -6.96 12.43 -12.26
N TYR A 104 -6.48 13.22 -11.33
CA TYR A 104 -6.61 12.95 -9.89
C TYR A 104 -8.06 13.05 -9.38
N GLU A 105 -8.88 13.95 -9.90
CA GLU A 105 -10.27 14.10 -9.46
C GLU A 105 -11.14 12.95 -9.98
N GLN A 106 -11.10 12.71 -11.30
CA GLN A 106 -11.92 11.70 -11.94
C GLN A 106 -11.47 10.30 -11.54
N GLY A 107 -10.15 10.04 -11.50
CA GLY A 107 -9.60 8.76 -11.07
C GLY A 107 -9.98 8.42 -9.63
N ALA A 108 -9.97 9.41 -8.71
CA ALA A 108 -10.40 9.21 -7.33
C ALA A 108 -11.90 8.87 -7.24
N LEU A 109 -12.74 9.61 -7.96
CA LEU A 109 -14.20 9.38 -7.96
C LEU A 109 -14.56 8.00 -8.52
N GLU A 110 -13.91 7.55 -9.58
CA GLU A 110 -14.16 6.25 -10.20
C GLU A 110 -13.67 5.11 -9.31
N TYR A 111 -12.50 5.27 -8.69
CA TYR A 111 -11.96 4.22 -7.80
C TYR A 111 -12.79 4.09 -6.51
N GLU A 112 -13.29 5.19 -5.96
CA GLU A 112 -14.21 5.16 -4.82
C GLU A 112 -15.52 4.44 -5.16
N ARG A 113 -16.10 4.73 -6.33
CA ARG A 113 -17.31 4.03 -6.81
C ARG A 113 -17.08 2.53 -6.99
N GLU A 114 -15.90 2.14 -7.45
CA GLU A 114 -15.56 0.72 -7.59
C GLU A 114 -15.46 0.03 -6.21
N LEU A 115 -14.84 0.68 -5.22
CA LEU A 115 -14.80 0.20 -3.84
C LEU A 115 -16.21 0.07 -3.23
N GLU A 116 -17.08 1.04 -3.47
CA GLU A 116 -18.48 1.02 -3.01
C GLU A 116 -19.28 -0.09 -3.69
N HIS A 117 -19.13 -0.24 -5.01
CA HIS A 117 -19.82 -1.26 -5.79
C HIS A 117 -19.50 -2.67 -5.29
N VAL A 118 -18.23 -2.96 -5.11
CA VAL A 118 -17.75 -4.26 -4.65
C VAL A 118 -18.08 -4.50 -3.18
N GLY A 119 -17.94 -3.49 -2.34
CA GLY A 119 -18.26 -3.58 -0.92
C GLY A 119 -19.76 -3.66 -0.61
N GLY A 120 -20.63 -3.33 -1.58
CA GLY A 120 -22.08 -3.30 -1.39
C GLY A 120 -22.60 -1.99 -0.78
N GLY A 121 -21.81 -0.92 -0.82
CA GLY A 121 -22.20 0.42 -0.38
C GLY A 121 -21.03 1.26 0.13
N PRO A 122 -21.27 2.55 0.43
CA PRO A 122 -20.24 3.45 0.92
C PRO A 122 -19.53 2.92 2.17
N GLY A 123 -18.20 2.81 2.11
CA GLY A 123 -17.36 2.35 3.21
C GLY A 123 -17.61 0.91 3.67
N ALA A 124 -18.34 0.09 2.90
CA ALA A 124 -18.68 -1.28 3.29
C ALA A 124 -17.59 -2.30 2.95
N ILE A 125 -16.69 -1.99 2.02
CA ILE A 125 -15.58 -2.87 1.66
C ILE A 125 -14.71 -3.21 2.87
N ARG A 126 -14.12 -4.41 2.86
CA ARG A 126 -13.14 -4.87 3.85
C ARG A 126 -11.92 -5.39 3.12
N PHE A 127 -10.75 -4.95 3.56
CA PHE A 127 -9.48 -5.46 3.05
C PHE A 127 -8.91 -6.47 4.05
N GLY A 128 -8.50 -7.63 3.56
CA GLY A 128 -7.84 -8.65 4.37
C GLY A 128 -6.44 -8.22 4.78
N LEU A 129 -5.66 -7.74 3.79
CA LEU A 129 -4.30 -7.25 4.01
C LEU A 129 -4.04 -6.01 3.16
N VAL A 130 -3.51 -4.96 3.78
CA VAL A 130 -3.01 -3.77 3.09
C VAL A 130 -1.49 -3.72 3.25
N LEU A 131 -0.76 -3.80 2.14
CA LEU A 131 0.68 -3.58 2.11
C LEU A 131 0.97 -2.09 1.96
N LEU A 132 1.82 -1.56 2.82
CA LEU A 132 2.31 -0.18 2.80
C LEU A 132 3.83 -0.12 2.73
N GLY A 133 4.34 0.90 2.05
CA GLY A 133 5.68 1.43 2.25
C GLY A 133 5.64 2.69 3.08
N ILE A 134 6.82 3.26 3.38
CA ILE A 134 6.95 4.55 4.06
C ILE A 134 7.95 5.43 3.30
N GLY A 135 7.57 6.69 3.06
CA GLY A 135 8.49 7.70 2.52
C GLY A 135 9.52 8.15 3.55
N PRO A 136 10.65 8.72 3.12
CA PRO A 136 11.62 9.32 4.04
C PRO A 136 11.07 10.52 4.81
N ASP A 137 10.01 11.15 4.27
CA ASP A 137 9.20 12.21 4.88
C ASP A 137 8.01 11.66 5.70
N THR A 138 8.01 10.36 5.96
CA THR A 138 6.99 9.60 6.70
C THR A 138 5.61 9.45 6.02
N HIS A 139 5.44 9.89 4.75
CA HIS A 139 4.18 9.65 4.05
C HIS A 139 3.91 8.15 3.85
N ILE A 140 2.64 7.79 3.82
CA ILE A 140 2.12 6.49 3.41
C ILE A 140 1.09 6.68 2.30
N CYS A 141 0.95 5.71 1.39
CA CYS A 141 0.15 5.89 0.17
C CYS A 141 0.63 7.15 -0.57
N SER A 142 -0.27 8.11 -0.84
CA SER A 142 0.11 9.48 -1.24
C SER A 142 -0.47 10.53 -0.27
N MET A 143 -0.47 10.23 1.02
CA MET A 143 -0.82 11.14 2.11
C MET A 143 0.45 11.76 2.70
N PHE A 144 0.79 12.96 2.24
CA PHE A 144 2.04 13.66 2.59
C PHE A 144 1.87 14.59 3.81
N PRO A 145 2.93 14.86 4.60
CA PRO A 145 2.88 15.80 5.70
C PRO A 145 2.26 17.15 5.30
N GLY A 146 1.37 17.66 6.13
CA GLY A 146 0.75 18.98 5.95
C GLY A 146 -0.27 19.09 4.82
N GLN A 147 -0.61 18.01 4.12
CA GLN A 147 -1.60 18.03 3.04
C GLN A 147 -3.03 17.73 3.54
N GLU A 148 -4.04 18.24 2.81
CA GLU A 148 -5.45 18.09 3.15
C GLU A 148 -5.91 16.62 3.15
N SER A 149 -5.29 15.76 2.34
CA SER A 149 -5.59 14.32 2.28
C SER A 149 -5.48 13.63 3.64
N LEU A 150 -4.65 14.13 4.56
CA LEU A 150 -4.52 13.64 5.94
C LEU A 150 -5.77 13.91 6.80
N ASN A 151 -6.57 14.89 6.44
CA ASN A 151 -7.74 15.32 7.20
C ASN A 151 -9.05 14.71 6.67
N GLU A 152 -8.99 13.94 5.58
CA GLU A 152 -10.18 13.28 5.02
C GLU A 152 -10.64 12.15 5.96
N ARG A 153 -11.93 12.14 6.31
CA ARG A 153 -12.51 11.18 7.26
C ARG A 153 -13.73 10.43 6.70
N SER A 154 -14.25 10.86 5.58
CA SER A 154 -15.47 10.31 4.99
C SER A 154 -15.23 9.54 3.70
N ARG A 155 -14.41 10.09 2.82
CA ARG A 155 -14.09 9.47 1.53
C ARG A 155 -12.96 8.45 1.68
N MET A 156 -13.12 7.33 1.03
CA MET A 156 -12.08 6.28 1.00
C MET A 156 -10.95 6.61 0.01
N VAL A 157 -11.25 7.41 -1.00
CA VAL A 157 -10.29 7.77 -2.06
C VAL A 157 -10.32 9.28 -2.30
N VAL A 158 -9.15 9.89 -2.43
CA VAL A 158 -9.02 11.31 -2.80
C VAL A 158 -7.96 11.52 -3.87
N GLY A 159 -8.12 12.60 -4.61
CA GLY A 159 -7.09 13.11 -5.50
C GLY A 159 -6.11 13.99 -4.76
N VAL A 160 -4.84 13.89 -5.10
CA VAL A 160 -3.74 14.73 -4.61
C VAL A 160 -3.19 15.50 -5.81
N PRO A 161 -3.50 16.80 -5.94
CA PRO A 161 -3.14 17.58 -7.13
C PRO A 161 -1.63 17.78 -7.28
N VAL A 162 -0.90 17.84 -6.15
CA VAL A 162 0.57 17.99 -6.14
C VAL A 162 1.13 17.07 -5.05
N ALA A 163 1.99 16.14 -5.44
CA ALA A 163 2.69 15.27 -4.49
C ALA A 163 3.66 16.09 -3.61
N GLY A 164 3.80 15.69 -2.35
CA GLY A 164 4.70 16.36 -1.39
C GLY A 164 6.19 16.07 -1.64
N MET A 165 6.50 15.06 -2.46
CA MET A 165 7.86 14.74 -2.89
C MET A 165 7.89 14.21 -4.33
N GLU A 166 9.08 14.14 -4.92
CA GLU A 166 9.29 13.61 -6.27
C GLU A 166 8.79 12.18 -6.44
N PRO A 167 8.25 11.91 -7.63
CA PRO A 167 7.94 12.80 -8.74
C PRO A 167 6.69 13.63 -8.43
N PHE A 168 6.77 14.95 -8.64
CA PHE A 168 5.70 15.93 -8.32
C PHE A 168 4.50 15.85 -9.28
N VAL A 169 4.12 14.65 -9.69
CA VAL A 169 2.92 14.41 -10.50
C VAL A 169 1.70 14.22 -9.60
N PRO A 170 0.49 14.57 -10.07
CA PRO A 170 -0.73 14.32 -9.31
C PRO A 170 -0.91 12.84 -8.99
N ARG A 171 -1.67 12.54 -7.93
CA ARG A 171 -1.91 11.19 -7.44
C ARG A 171 -3.40 10.94 -7.20
N VAL A 172 -3.77 9.69 -7.19
CA VAL A 172 -5.00 9.20 -6.54
C VAL A 172 -4.55 8.32 -5.36
N THR A 173 -5.17 8.46 -4.20
CA THR A 173 -4.73 7.76 -2.99
C THR A 173 -5.89 7.28 -2.13
N LEU A 174 -5.72 6.13 -1.48
CA LEU A 174 -6.54 5.74 -0.33
C LEU A 174 -6.29 6.70 0.83
N THR A 175 -7.31 6.86 1.67
CA THR A 175 -7.30 7.69 2.89
C THR A 175 -7.26 6.81 4.14
N PHE A 176 -7.16 7.41 5.32
CA PHE A 176 -7.31 6.68 6.58
C PHE A 176 -8.70 6.08 6.74
N ALA A 177 -9.76 6.66 6.14
CA ALA A 177 -11.09 6.05 6.11
C ALA A 177 -11.07 4.69 5.38
N ALA A 178 -10.27 4.55 4.30
CA ALA A 178 -10.07 3.28 3.63
C ALA A 178 -9.18 2.33 4.46
N LEU A 179 -8.05 2.82 4.99
CA LEU A 179 -7.12 1.99 5.77
C LEU A 179 -7.77 1.42 7.03
N SER A 180 -8.73 2.13 7.63
CA SER A 180 -9.52 1.63 8.78
C SER A 180 -10.42 0.43 8.44
N ARG A 181 -10.54 0.07 7.17
CA ARG A 181 -11.27 -1.11 6.69
C ARG A 181 -10.37 -2.33 6.52
N ALA A 182 -9.09 -2.20 6.78
CA ALA A 182 -8.15 -3.31 6.76
C ALA A 182 -8.27 -4.16 8.02
N SER A 183 -8.27 -5.47 7.85
CA SER A 183 -8.11 -6.42 8.97
C SER A 183 -6.68 -6.36 9.48
N ARG A 184 -5.70 -6.23 8.58
CA ARG A 184 -4.27 -6.17 8.88
C ARG A 184 -3.58 -5.18 7.94
N VAL A 185 -2.63 -4.44 8.49
CA VAL A 185 -1.69 -3.62 7.71
C VAL A 185 -0.29 -4.21 7.86
N LEU A 186 0.38 -4.45 6.75
CA LEU A 186 1.80 -4.78 6.68
C LEU A 186 2.56 -3.57 6.14
N LEU A 187 3.31 -2.88 7.00
CA LEU A 187 4.21 -1.82 6.57
C LEU A 187 5.62 -2.40 6.43
N MET A 188 6.18 -2.35 5.22
CA MET A 188 7.54 -2.85 4.97
C MET A 188 8.49 -1.70 4.65
N ALA A 189 9.64 -1.69 5.33
CA ALA A 189 10.72 -0.75 5.07
C ALA A 189 12.09 -1.42 5.21
N THR A 190 12.98 -1.13 4.27
CA THR A 190 14.36 -1.63 4.26
C THR A 190 15.33 -0.49 3.95
N GLY A 191 16.54 -0.58 4.51
CA GLY A 191 17.60 0.38 4.29
C GLY A 191 17.65 1.50 5.34
N ALA A 192 18.89 1.98 5.59
CA ALA A 192 19.17 2.99 6.61
C ALA A 192 18.46 4.34 6.35
N GLU A 193 18.13 4.64 5.10
CA GLU A 193 17.40 5.86 4.71
C GLU A 193 15.95 5.87 5.23
N LYS A 194 15.45 4.74 5.73
CA LYS A 194 14.12 4.62 6.35
C LYS A 194 14.16 4.74 7.88
N ALA A 195 15.33 4.62 8.50
CA ALA A 195 15.46 4.54 9.95
C ALA A 195 14.85 5.74 10.69
N ASP A 196 15.03 6.96 10.18
CA ASP A 196 14.44 8.17 10.77
C ASP A 196 12.92 8.18 10.68
N ALA A 197 12.37 7.80 9.52
CA ALA A 197 10.94 7.74 9.31
C ALA A 197 10.27 6.65 10.17
N ILE A 198 10.92 5.50 10.28
CA ILE A 198 10.45 4.39 11.13
C ILE A 198 10.48 4.80 12.59
N SER A 199 11.56 5.38 13.07
CA SER A 199 11.66 5.86 14.46
C SER A 199 10.60 6.94 14.77
N ALA A 200 10.45 7.94 13.89
CA ALA A 200 9.45 8.98 14.06
C ALA A 200 8.00 8.44 14.13
N ALA A 201 7.71 7.37 13.39
CA ALA A 201 6.36 6.79 13.35
C ALA A 201 6.11 5.74 14.44
N PHE A 202 7.10 4.90 14.79
CA PHE A 202 6.88 3.66 15.54
C PHE A 202 7.76 3.48 16.78
N ALA A 203 8.67 4.41 17.12
CA ALA A 203 9.35 4.35 18.41
C ALA A 203 8.32 4.35 19.56
N GLU A 204 8.68 3.78 20.72
CA GLU A 204 7.77 3.54 21.85
C GLU A 204 6.99 4.80 22.28
N ASP A 205 7.67 5.94 22.32
CA ASP A 205 7.06 7.23 22.73
C ASP A 205 6.70 8.15 21.53
N ALA A 206 6.74 7.64 20.27
CA ALA A 206 6.46 8.45 19.11
C ALA A 206 5.00 8.90 19.07
N PRO A 207 4.73 10.23 19.03
CA PRO A 207 3.36 10.75 19.00
C PRO A 207 2.70 10.53 17.63
N SER A 208 1.37 10.38 17.63
CA SER A 208 0.59 10.44 16.39
C SER A 208 0.37 11.89 15.99
N THR A 209 0.85 12.31 14.82
CA THR A 209 0.70 13.68 14.32
C THR A 209 0.57 13.73 12.80
N ASN A 210 -0.04 14.81 12.29
CA ASN A 210 -0.12 15.08 10.85
C ASN A 210 1.25 15.38 10.21
N ASP A 211 2.25 15.74 11.01
CA ASP A 211 3.62 15.94 10.51
C ASP A 211 4.34 14.61 10.27
N VAL A 212 3.82 13.53 10.84
CA VAL A 212 4.32 12.15 10.67
C VAL A 212 3.16 11.25 10.26
N PRO A 213 2.71 11.28 8.99
CA PRO A 213 1.52 10.55 8.53
C PRO A 213 1.48 9.07 8.89
N ALA A 214 2.61 8.36 8.79
CA ALA A 214 2.68 6.95 9.18
C ALA A 214 2.33 6.70 10.65
N SER A 215 2.55 7.66 11.55
CA SER A 215 2.20 7.55 12.96
C SER A 215 0.70 7.47 13.20
N LEU A 216 -0.11 8.06 12.30
CA LEU A 216 -1.56 8.05 12.38
C LEU A 216 -2.18 6.66 12.12
N LEU A 217 -1.42 5.71 11.57
CA LEU A 217 -1.88 4.32 11.48
C LEU A 217 -2.31 3.79 12.86
N LYS A 218 -1.64 4.21 13.92
CA LYS A 218 -1.94 3.85 15.32
C LYS A 218 -3.38 4.23 15.75
N GLU A 219 -3.98 5.22 15.11
CA GLU A 219 -5.33 5.68 15.44
C GLU A 219 -6.42 5.04 14.57
N HIS A 220 -6.03 4.50 13.41
CA HIS A 220 -6.97 4.08 12.38
C HIS A 220 -6.98 2.59 12.09
N VAL A 221 -5.95 1.84 12.52
CA VAL A 221 -5.79 0.42 12.18
C VAL A 221 -5.65 -0.41 13.46
N GLU A 222 -6.31 -1.56 13.51
CA GLU A 222 -6.31 -2.43 14.69
C GLU A 222 -5.07 -3.30 14.80
N GLU A 223 -4.57 -3.83 13.67
CA GLU A 223 -3.43 -4.74 13.61
C GLU A 223 -2.41 -4.24 12.58
N ILE A 224 -1.21 -3.93 13.04
CA ILE A 224 -0.11 -3.43 12.20
C ILE A 224 1.12 -4.31 12.43
N THR A 225 1.64 -4.90 11.36
CA THR A 225 2.97 -5.50 11.34
C THR A 225 3.93 -4.53 10.66
N VAL A 226 5.00 -4.15 11.35
CA VAL A 226 6.09 -3.31 10.80
C VAL A 226 7.27 -4.24 10.52
N LEU A 227 7.52 -4.53 9.25
CA LEU A 227 8.52 -5.48 8.79
C LEU A 227 9.77 -4.73 8.31
N LEU A 228 10.89 -4.96 8.97
CA LEU A 228 12.12 -4.19 8.81
C LEU A 228 13.34 -5.11 8.60
N ASP A 229 14.37 -4.57 7.93
CA ASP A 229 15.73 -5.05 8.10
C ASP A 229 16.42 -4.34 9.28
N GLU A 230 17.62 -4.81 9.68
CA GLU A 230 18.40 -4.18 10.75
C GLU A 230 18.73 -2.71 10.48
N ALA A 231 18.96 -2.35 9.21
CA ALA A 231 19.31 -0.99 8.84
C ALA A 231 18.13 -0.02 9.03
N ALA A 232 16.93 -0.41 8.62
CA ALA A 232 15.71 0.39 8.84
C ALA A 232 15.31 0.46 10.32
N ALA A 233 15.63 -0.56 11.12
CA ALA A 233 15.35 -0.62 12.55
C ALA A 233 16.39 0.10 13.43
N SER A 234 17.49 0.59 12.87
CA SER A 234 18.67 1.05 13.61
C SER A 234 18.44 2.24 14.54
N ARG A 235 17.26 2.86 14.52
CA ARG A 235 16.87 3.99 15.38
C ARG A 235 15.60 3.75 16.21
N LEU A 236 15.15 2.51 16.30
CA LEU A 236 14.07 2.07 17.20
C LEU A 236 14.59 1.84 18.62
#